data_a2981911c6498acc12abd34ae875af7b
#
_entry.id   a2981911c6498acc12abd34ae875af7b
#
_cell.length_a   1.000
_cell.length_b   1.000
_cell.length_c   1.000
_cell.angle_alpha   90.00
_cell.angle_beta   90.00
_cell.angle_gamma   90.00
#
_symmetry.space_group_name_H-M   'P 1'
#
loop_
_entity.id
_entity.type
_entity.pdbx_description
1 polymer ?
#
loop_
_entity_poly.entity_id
_entity_poly.type
_entity_poly.pdbx_seq_one_letter_code
_entity_poly.pdbx_strand_id
1 'polypeptide(L)'
;MGRFSNVLLASDFDHTLTDMSGQIPAHNLEAIAAFQAEGGIFTVASGRSIPMFRKKAALVPVNAPCILYNGGACYDYRTDELLFAFPLADDAPQLLQALRNHCPNERTEVQTLDCHYAY
;
A
#
# COMPACT_ATOMS: atom_id res chain seq x y z
N MET A 1 -23.00 4.41 -19.39
CA MET A 1 -22.29 3.75 -18.27
C MET A 1 -21.17 2.93 -18.90
N GLY A 2 -19.95 3.09 -18.43
CA GLY A 2 -18.79 2.37 -18.97
C GLY A 2 -18.83 0.88 -18.66
N ARG A 3 -18.08 0.10 -19.43
CA ARG A 3 -17.99 -1.37 -19.31
C ARG A 3 -17.56 -1.84 -17.90
N PHE A 4 -16.72 -1.03 -17.22
CA PHE A 4 -16.17 -1.37 -15.90
C PHE A 4 -16.80 -0.54 -14.77
N SER A 5 -17.94 0.08 -15.00
CA SER A 5 -18.68 0.78 -13.94
C SER A 5 -18.98 -0.20 -12.79
N ASN A 6 -18.68 0.23 -11.56
CA ASN A 6 -18.79 -0.58 -10.33
C ASN A 6 -17.76 -1.71 -10.20
N VAL A 7 -16.70 -1.73 -11.00
CA VAL A 7 -15.58 -2.67 -10.84
C VAL A 7 -14.43 -1.96 -10.13
N LEU A 8 -14.01 -2.52 -8.99
CA LEU A 8 -12.81 -2.12 -8.27
C LEU A 8 -11.69 -3.13 -8.57
N LEU A 9 -10.57 -2.62 -9.06
CA LEU A 9 -9.34 -3.38 -9.22
C LEU A 9 -8.30 -2.86 -8.24
N ALA A 10 -7.93 -3.68 -7.26
CA ALA A 10 -6.83 -3.41 -6.33
C ALA A 10 -5.64 -4.28 -6.73
N SER A 11 -4.53 -3.65 -7.10
CA SER A 11 -3.30 -4.34 -7.51
C SER A 11 -2.26 -4.30 -6.41
N ASP A 12 -1.55 -5.40 -6.21
CA ASP A 12 -0.25 -5.34 -5.53
C ASP A 12 0.71 -4.46 -6.33
N PHE A 13 1.69 -3.87 -5.66
CA PHE A 13 2.59 -2.89 -6.26
C PHE A 13 3.94 -3.51 -6.66
N ASP A 14 4.72 -3.95 -5.68
CA ASP A 14 6.09 -4.40 -5.90
C ASP A 14 6.12 -5.73 -6.67
N HIS A 15 6.81 -5.76 -7.81
CA HIS A 15 6.96 -6.93 -8.69
C HIS A 15 5.63 -7.50 -9.23
N THR A 16 4.55 -6.75 -9.13
CA THR A 16 3.24 -7.08 -9.73
C THR A 16 2.83 -5.98 -10.69
N LEU A 17 2.58 -4.78 -10.18
CA LEU A 17 2.35 -3.59 -11.02
C LEU A 17 3.65 -3.07 -11.60
N THR A 18 4.74 -3.13 -10.82
CA THR A 18 6.09 -2.78 -11.25
C THR A 18 6.85 -3.99 -11.81
N ASP A 19 7.80 -3.71 -12.68
CA ASP A 19 8.79 -4.68 -13.15
C ASP A 19 9.92 -4.91 -12.12
N MET A 20 10.90 -5.72 -12.48
CA MET A 20 12.05 -6.02 -11.62
C MET A 20 12.96 -4.82 -11.36
N SER A 21 12.87 -3.75 -12.16
CA SER A 21 13.58 -2.49 -11.94
C SER A 21 12.82 -1.53 -11.00
N GLY A 22 11.59 -1.88 -10.60
CA GLY A 22 10.72 -1.06 -9.77
C GLY A 22 9.98 0.04 -10.52
N GLN A 23 9.96 -0.04 -11.86
CA GLN A 23 9.21 0.87 -12.73
C GLN A 23 7.89 0.24 -13.16
N ILE A 24 6.89 1.08 -13.40
CA ILE A 24 5.61 0.65 -13.97
C ILE A 24 5.76 0.63 -15.49
N PRO A 25 5.63 -0.53 -16.13
CA PRO A 25 5.69 -0.60 -17.59
C PRO A 25 4.61 0.26 -18.26
N ALA A 26 4.94 0.86 -19.40
CA ALA A 26 4.01 1.75 -20.10
C ALA A 26 2.68 1.05 -20.46
N HIS A 27 2.74 -0.20 -20.87
CA HIS A 27 1.52 -0.97 -21.19
C HIS A 27 0.60 -1.18 -19.99
N ASN A 28 1.14 -1.24 -18.75
CA ASN A 28 0.32 -1.29 -17.53
C ASN A 28 -0.39 0.05 -17.30
N LEU A 29 0.30 1.17 -17.49
CA LEU A 29 -0.31 2.50 -17.38
C LEU A 29 -1.41 2.71 -18.43
N GLU A 30 -1.19 2.27 -19.66
CA GLU A 30 -2.19 2.31 -20.74
C GLU A 30 -3.42 1.47 -20.42
N ALA A 31 -3.21 0.26 -19.88
CA ALA A 31 -4.30 -0.62 -19.48
C ALA A 31 -5.13 -0.03 -18.33
N ILE A 32 -4.47 0.57 -17.32
CA ILE A 32 -5.16 1.27 -16.23
C ILE A 32 -5.98 2.45 -16.76
N ALA A 33 -5.39 3.25 -17.65
CA ALA A 33 -6.09 4.38 -18.26
C ALA A 33 -7.34 3.93 -19.04
N ALA A 34 -7.23 2.87 -19.84
CA ALA A 34 -8.35 2.30 -20.57
C ALA A 34 -9.44 1.75 -19.63
N PHE A 35 -9.04 1.07 -18.56
CA PHE A 35 -9.95 0.57 -17.53
C PHE A 35 -10.73 1.70 -16.84
N GLN A 36 -10.04 2.77 -16.45
CA GLN A 36 -10.65 3.95 -15.82
C GLN A 36 -11.55 4.73 -16.79
N ALA A 37 -11.17 4.83 -18.07
CA ALA A 37 -12.01 5.47 -19.11
C ALA A 37 -13.36 4.76 -19.28
N GLU A 38 -13.42 3.46 -19.01
CA GLU A 38 -14.63 2.64 -19.02
C GLU A 38 -15.34 2.58 -17.65
N GLY A 39 -15.02 3.49 -16.74
CA GLY A 39 -15.67 3.63 -15.42
C GLY A 39 -15.08 2.77 -14.32
N GLY A 40 -13.96 2.12 -14.54
CA GLY A 40 -13.28 1.30 -13.55
C GLY A 40 -12.65 2.12 -12.42
N ILE A 41 -12.61 1.54 -11.23
CA ILE A 41 -11.95 2.09 -10.05
C ILE A 41 -10.66 1.31 -9.82
N PHE A 42 -9.51 2.00 -9.89
CA PHE A 42 -8.20 1.39 -9.73
C PHE A 42 -7.48 1.90 -8.49
N THR A 43 -6.95 0.99 -7.69
CA THR A 43 -6.12 1.31 -6.55
C THR A 43 -5.00 0.30 -6.33
N VAL A 44 -4.16 0.56 -5.32
CA VAL A 44 -3.05 -0.31 -4.92
C VAL A 44 -3.30 -0.87 -3.52
N ALA A 45 -2.95 -2.15 -3.34
CA ALA A 45 -2.86 -2.82 -2.06
C ALA A 45 -1.42 -3.28 -1.83
N SER A 46 -0.74 -2.76 -0.80
CA SER A 46 0.68 -2.98 -0.56
C SER A 46 1.01 -3.14 0.92
N GLY A 47 2.10 -3.84 1.22
CA GLY A 47 2.68 -3.90 2.55
C GLY A 47 3.44 -2.62 2.96
N ARG A 48 3.65 -1.69 2.02
CA ARG A 48 4.35 -0.45 2.29
C ARG A 48 3.58 0.43 3.27
N SER A 49 4.33 1.17 4.10
CA SER A 49 3.78 2.23 4.96
C SER A 49 3.39 3.47 4.15
N ILE A 50 2.56 4.34 4.74
CA ILE A 50 2.17 5.62 4.12
C ILE A 50 3.39 6.44 3.67
N PRO A 51 4.41 6.70 4.52
CA PRO A 51 5.58 7.45 4.08
C PRO A 51 6.41 6.72 3.02
N MET A 52 6.51 5.40 3.08
CA MET A 52 7.26 4.63 2.07
C MET A 52 6.58 4.65 0.68
N PHE A 53 5.26 4.59 0.64
CA PHE A 53 4.53 4.60 -0.62
C PHE A 53 4.35 6.00 -1.20
N ARG A 54 4.44 7.06 -0.41
CA ARG A 54 4.20 8.46 -0.82
C ARG A 54 4.96 8.86 -2.09
N LYS A 55 6.23 8.50 -2.19
CA LYS A 55 7.06 8.80 -3.37
C LYS A 55 6.60 8.06 -4.63
N LYS A 56 5.99 6.90 -4.45
CA LYS A 56 5.48 6.05 -5.54
C LYS A 56 4.05 6.41 -5.94
N ALA A 57 3.26 6.91 -4.99
CA ALA A 57 1.86 7.26 -5.20
C ALA A 57 1.66 8.25 -6.37
N ALA A 58 2.58 9.20 -6.55
CA ALA A 58 2.54 10.16 -7.65
C ALA A 58 2.73 9.52 -9.05
N LEU A 59 3.27 8.31 -9.12
CA LEU A 59 3.54 7.58 -10.37
C LEU A 59 2.40 6.63 -10.75
N VAL A 60 1.48 6.38 -9.83
CA VAL A 60 0.38 5.42 -10.01
C VAL A 60 -0.93 6.18 -10.20
N PRO A 61 -1.63 5.99 -11.33
CA PRO A 61 -2.88 6.69 -11.61
C PRO A 61 -4.07 6.10 -10.85
N VAL A 62 -3.98 6.09 -9.50
CA VAL A 62 -5.09 5.63 -8.64
C VAL A 62 -6.24 6.65 -8.67
N ASN A 63 -7.48 6.16 -8.68
CA ASN A 63 -8.69 6.97 -8.53
C ASN A 63 -9.54 6.55 -7.30
N ALA A 64 -8.91 5.83 -6.37
CA ALA A 64 -9.48 5.44 -5.08
C ALA A 64 -8.38 5.47 -4.00
N PRO A 65 -8.75 5.45 -2.70
CA PRO A 65 -7.78 5.30 -1.61
C PRO A 65 -6.96 4.02 -1.72
N CYS A 66 -5.68 4.10 -1.30
CA CYS A 66 -4.76 2.96 -1.29
C CYS A 66 -4.85 2.16 0.00
N ILE A 67 -4.71 0.85 -0.11
CA ILE A 67 -4.63 -0.08 1.02
C ILE A 67 -3.16 -0.31 1.33
N LEU A 68 -2.73 0.02 2.55
CA LEU A 68 -1.33 -0.02 2.97
C LEU A 68 -1.15 -0.83 4.24
N TYR A 69 0.10 -1.08 4.66
CA TYR A 69 0.43 -1.90 5.83
C TYR A 69 -0.22 -3.29 5.78
N ASN A 70 -0.29 -3.92 4.60
CA ASN A 70 -0.97 -5.21 4.38
C ASN A 70 -2.46 -5.20 4.85
N GLY A 71 -3.15 -4.08 4.67
CA GLY A 71 -4.53 -3.90 5.10
C GLY A 71 -4.68 -3.19 6.45
N GLY A 72 -3.57 -2.83 7.10
CA GLY A 72 -3.58 -2.12 8.39
C GLY A 72 -4.04 -0.67 8.31
N ALA A 73 -3.98 -0.04 7.13
CA ALA A 73 -4.47 1.31 6.92
C ALA A 73 -5.00 1.53 5.51
N CYS A 74 -5.89 2.49 5.37
CA CYS A 74 -6.38 2.98 4.09
C CYS A 74 -6.15 4.50 4.00
N TYR A 75 -5.47 4.92 2.95
CA TYR A 75 -5.01 6.30 2.79
C TYR A 75 -5.27 6.83 1.39
N ASP A 76 -5.85 8.02 1.30
CA ASP A 76 -6.08 8.70 0.03
C ASP A 76 -5.01 9.77 -0.23
N TYR A 77 -4.09 9.48 -1.13
CA TYR A 77 -3.05 10.43 -1.54
C TYR A 77 -3.56 11.60 -2.38
N ARG A 78 -4.79 11.52 -2.91
CA ARG A 78 -5.40 12.60 -3.70
C ARG A 78 -5.90 13.73 -2.79
N THR A 79 -6.36 13.37 -1.58
CA THR A 79 -6.88 14.30 -0.57
C THR A 79 -5.96 14.43 0.64
N ASP A 80 -4.90 13.62 0.70
CA ASP A 80 -3.96 13.50 1.83
C ASP A 80 -4.68 13.13 3.13
N GLU A 81 -5.59 12.17 3.06
CA GLU A 81 -6.49 11.79 4.14
C GLU A 81 -6.32 10.32 4.55
N LEU A 82 -6.15 10.09 5.85
CA LEU A 82 -6.22 8.77 6.46
C LEU A 82 -7.69 8.41 6.71
N LEU A 83 -8.21 7.41 5.98
CA LEU A 83 -9.60 6.97 6.13
C LEU A 83 -9.78 6.11 7.37
N PHE A 84 -8.89 5.15 7.56
CA PHE A 84 -8.84 4.32 8.77
C PHE A 84 -7.45 3.70 8.96
N ALA A 85 -7.16 3.31 10.19
CA ALA A 85 -6.02 2.49 10.56
C ALA A 85 -6.41 1.53 11.68
N PHE A 86 -5.84 0.33 11.63
CA PHE A 86 -5.97 -0.68 12.68
C PHE A 86 -4.63 -0.80 13.41
N PRO A 87 -4.45 -0.13 14.55
CA PRO A 87 -3.20 -0.20 15.31
C PRO A 87 -3.03 -1.60 15.92
N LEU A 88 -1.79 -1.91 16.29
CA LEU A 88 -1.51 -3.10 17.10
C LEU A 88 -2.21 -2.98 18.46
N ALA A 89 -2.46 -4.14 19.08
CA ALA A 89 -3.02 -4.19 20.43
C ALA A 89 -2.08 -3.57 21.47
N ASP A 90 -2.61 -3.18 22.62
CA ASP A 90 -1.86 -2.49 23.69
C ASP A 90 -0.71 -3.32 24.28
N ASP A 91 -0.77 -4.64 24.14
CA ASP A 91 0.28 -5.57 24.58
C ASP A 91 1.38 -5.80 23.52
N ALA A 92 1.31 -5.15 22.37
CA ALA A 92 2.29 -5.32 21.30
C ALA A 92 3.75 -5.05 21.75
N PRO A 93 4.07 -4.06 22.62
CA PRO A 93 5.42 -3.87 23.12
C PRO A 93 5.98 -5.10 23.85
N GLN A 94 5.16 -5.76 24.66
CA GLN A 94 5.52 -6.97 25.41
C GLN A 94 5.73 -8.15 24.46
N LEU A 95 4.88 -8.30 23.46
CA LEU A 95 5.00 -9.34 22.44
C LEU A 95 6.26 -9.14 21.59
N LEU A 96 6.57 -7.91 21.20
CA LEU A 96 7.79 -7.58 20.47
C LEU A 96 9.05 -7.88 21.30
N GLN A 97 9.04 -7.57 22.60
CA GLN A 97 10.15 -7.89 23.48
C GLN A 97 10.34 -9.41 23.63
N ALA A 98 9.25 -10.16 23.77
CA ALA A 98 9.30 -11.62 23.83
C ALA A 98 9.84 -12.21 22.52
N LEU A 99 9.40 -11.71 21.38
CA LEU A 99 9.88 -12.13 20.07
C LEU A 99 11.38 -11.90 19.93
N ARG A 100 11.88 -10.73 20.30
CA ARG A 100 13.32 -10.41 20.26
C ARG A 100 14.16 -11.28 21.19
N ASN A 101 13.61 -11.65 22.35
CA ASN A 101 14.29 -12.55 23.28
C ASN A 101 14.41 -13.98 22.73
N HIS A 102 13.40 -14.45 21.99
CA HIS A 102 13.39 -15.78 21.38
C HIS A 102 14.16 -15.83 20.05
N CYS A 103 14.19 -14.75 19.30
CA CYS A 103 14.81 -14.64 17.98
C CYS A 103 15.80 -13.45 17.93
N PRO A 104 16.89 -13.48 18.73
CA PRO A 104 17.76 -12.31 18.92
C PRO A 104 18.55 -11.92 17.66
N ASN A 105 18.67 -12.83 16.70
CA ASN A 105 19.41 -12.60 15.44
C ASN A 105 18.51 -12.20 14.28
N GLU A 106 17.19 -12.16 14.49
CA GLU A 106 16.23 -11.79 13.44
C GLU A 106 15.98 -10.28 13.45
N ARG A 107 15.96 -9.71 12.25
CA ARG A 107 15.59 -8.31 12.07
C ARG A 107 14.11 -8.13 12.35
N THR A 108 13.78 -7.21 13.25
CA THR A 108 12.41 -6.81 13.55
C THR A 108 12.13 -5.43 13.00
N GLU A 109 11.03 -5.26 12.28
CA GLU A 109 10.60 -3.98 11.76
C GLU A 109 9.23 -3.61 12.35
N VAL A 110 9.11 -2.37 12.81
CA VAL A 110 7.87 -1.79 13.30
C VAL A 110 7.54 -0.56 12.45
N GLN A 111 6.38 -0.58 11.84
CA GLN A 111 5.90 0.51 11.00
C GLN A 111 4.82 1.29 11.75
N THR A 112 5.00 2.59 11.84
CA THR A 112 3.97 3.52 12.33
C THR A 112 3.43 4.36 11.17
N LEU A 113 2.47 5.24 11.44
CA LEU A 113 1.92 6.14 10.42
C LEU A 113 2.98 7.12 9.87
N ASP A 114 3.99 7.46 10.67
CA ASP A 114 4.97 8.47 10.33
C ASP A 114 6.37 7.90 10.08
N CYS A 115 6.72 6.80 10.72
CA CYS A 115 8.08 6.28 10.77
C CYS A 115 8.13 4.77 10.56
N HIS A 116 9.32 4.32 10.21
CA HIS A 116 9.70 2.93 10.07
C HIS A 116 10.92 2.68 10.96
N TYR A 117 10.78 1.79 11.93
CA TYR A 117 11.83 1.42 12.88
C TYR A 117 12.33 0.02 12.56
N ALA A 118 13.64 -0.14 12.46
CA ALA A 118 14.31 -1.42 12.29
C ALA A 118 15.25 -1.68 13.46
N TYR A 119 15.20 -2.89 14.01
CA TYR A 119 16.00 -3.32 15.16
C TYR A 119 16.82 -4.57 14.83
#